data_1a0d913691a2df4ae7bf3f72cfbb3862
#
_entry.id   1a0d913691a2df4ae7bf3f72cfbb3862
#
_cell.length_a   1.000
_cell.length_b   1.000
_cell.length_c   1.000
_cell.angle_alpha   90.00
_cell.angle_beta   90.00
_cell.angle_gamma   90.00
#
_symmetry.space_group_name_H-M   'P 1'
#
loop_
_entity.id
_entity.type
_entity.pdbx_description
1 polymer ?
#
loop_
_entity_poly.entity_id
_entity_poly.type
_entity_poly.pdbx_seq_one_letter_code
_entity_poly.pdbx_strand_id
1 'polypeptide(L)'
;MVPRRLGRARVVLLAGLATTSVTLAACGGGASGGSADVPSAGPTTGVTISVALATDPPPKAALDAFTASTGITVKWTNIDWDSLQTKITAATVAKTYFADATDVDWSRVGQLAKLKAFYPMEKLTDTQSLAADMPQLTSFTTGGHVVGIPYDASFDVVTYNKTMFKKAQIADPATMTDYTAALKKLKSTSVAQYPLNIPFAAAEGLSTYWYQVTAAFGGTVLDAQGKPQFAAANSPGYQAAAWMVDAFKSGLVPPGNINVSDSQGEQTLMAKGLVAITFGDYSGTVGSLYDVPASSTVVHQVGYLATPGVSGAAPNNSNPDGIGVPVTAKYPQAAAKFIEWFTSAANQADFAGLNGPDKAMPGYAMPSHVTAVDQLADKGSLIGGKQLSDLLKNSSRPIFAGGAPSWYPEFSRAVYTHLHAAAAGSESVPGAVSAIAATANRLAAAAS
;
A
#
# COMPACT_ATOMS: atom_id res chain seq x y z
N MET A 1 -37.87 6.96 -53.02
CA MET A 1 -38.06 8.38 -53.41
C MET A 1 -36.76 9.14 -53.19
N VAL A 2 -36.31 9.76 -54.21
CA VAL A 2 -35.00 10.31 -54.58
C VAL A 2 -34.62 11.59 -53.78
N PRO A 3 -33.33 11.93 -53.69
CA PRO A 3 -32.73 12.92 -52.75
C PRO A 3 -32.72 14.35 -53.33
N ARG A 4 -32.44 15.32 -52.43
CA ARG A 4 -32.09 16.68 -52.86
C ARG A 4 -30.76 17.09 -52.26
N ARG A 5 -29.80 17.36 -53.16
CA ARG A 5 -28.58 18.14 -52.99
C ARG A 5 -28.88 19.64 -53.06
N LEU A 6 -28.02 20.45 -52.45
CA LEU A 6 -27.65 21.84 -52.75
C LEU A 6 -26.97 22.42 -51.50
N GLY A 7 -25.90 23.16 -51.42
CA GLY A 7 -25.10 23.75 -52.44
C GLY A 7 -23.92 24.47 -51.74
N ARG A 8 -22.76 24.49 -52.38
CA ARG A 8 -21.52 25.17 -51.91
C ARG A 8 -21.66 26.67 -51.97
N ALA A 9 -21.24 27.40 -50.93
CA ALA A 9 -20.83 28.80 -51.08
C ALA A 9 -19.39 28.94 -50.58
N ARG A 10 -18.51 29.28 -51.55
CA ARG A 10 -17.14 29.76 -51.29
C ARG A 10 -17.22 31.24 -50.98
N VAL A 11 -16.60 31.69 -49.90
CA VAL A 11 -16.23 33.08 -49.69
C VAL A 11 -14.71 33.14 -49.59
N VAL A 12 -14.12 33.82 -50.56
CA VAL A 12 -12.72 34.21 -50.59
C VAL A 12 -12.68 35.61 -49.96
N LEU A 13 -11.79 35.82 -48.97
CA LEU A 13 -11.40 37.18 -48.59
C LEU A 13 -9.89 37.22 -48.37
N LEU A 14 -9.31 38.24 -49.03
CA LEU A 14 -7.89 38.50 -49.19
C LEU A 14 -7.18 38.98 -47.92
N ALA A 15 -5.95 38.63 -47.89
CA ALA A 15 -4.71 39.13 -47.32
C ALA A 15 -4.68 40.51 -46.63
N GLY A 16 -4.01 40.49 -45.47
CA GLY A 16 -3.34 41.65 -44.87
C GLY A 16 -2.10 41.15 -44.15
N LEU A 17 -0.92 41.22 -44.76
CA LEU A 17 0.38 41.00 -44.10
C LEU A 17 0.70 42.22 -43.21
N ALA A 18 0.83 42.00 -41.95
CA ALA A 18 1.58 42.86 -41.04
C ALA A 18 2.71 42.04 -40.41
N THR A 19 3.93 42.29 -40.89
CA THR A 19 5.19 41.76 -40.38
C THR A 19 5.56 42.51 -39.10
N THR A 20 5.40 41.88 -37.95
CA THR A 20 6.03 42.29 -36.67
C THR A 20 7.16 41.32 -36.37
N SER A 21 8.38 41.82 -36.51
CA SER A 21 9.61 41.10 -36.14
C SER A 21 9.67 40.94 -34.62
N VAL A 22 9.49 39.70 -34.10
CA VAL A 22 9.78 39.35 -32.71
C VAL A 22 11.17 38.73 -32.68
N THR A 23 12.11 39.44 -32.11
CA THR A 23 13.45 38.95 -31.78
C THR A 23 13.35 37.84 -30.74
N LEU A 24 13.60 36.57 -31.15
CA LEU A 24 13.84 35.49 -30.24
C LEU A 24 15.21 35.67 -29.58
N ALA A 25 15.22 36.05 -28.31
CA ALA A 25 16.37 35.86 -27.44
C ALA A 25 16.38 34.38 -27.02
N ALA A 26 17.25 33.58 -27.65
CA ALA A 26 17.56 32.23 -27.25
C ALA A 26 18.40 32.29 -25.98
N CYS A 27 17.76 32.19 -24.78
CA CYS A 27 18.43 31.78 -23.58
C CYS A 27 18.43 30.26 -23.52
N GLY A 28 19.58 29.66 -23.81
CA GLY A 28 19.87 28.27 -23.52
C GLY A 28 19.91 28.07 -22.00
N GLY A 29 18.83 27.56 -21.44
CA GLY A 29 18.75 27.08 -20.07
C GLY A 29 18.63 25.56 -20.06
N GLY A 30 19.65 24.89 -19.53
CA GLY A 30 19.62 23.44 -19.30
C GLY A 30 18.40 23.05 -18.47
N ALA A 31 17.66 22.05 -18.92
CA ALA A 31 16.56 21.48 -18.17
C ALA A 31 17.09 20.69 -16.97
N SER A 32 17.43 21.40 -15.90
CA SER A 32 17.48 20.79 -14.58
C SER A 32 16.04 20.44 -14.19
N GLY A 33 15.79 19.18 -13.84
CA GLY A 33 14.48 18.70 -13.42
C GLY A 33 14.03 19.37 -12.11
N GLY A 34 13.47 20.58 -12.21
CA GLY A 34 12.96 21.32 -11.07
C GLY A 34 11.67 20.68 -10.55
N SER A 35 11.63 20.37 -9.27
CA SER A 35 10.39 20.12 -8.53
C SER A 35 9.46 21.33 -8.68
N ALA A 36 8.13 21.07 -8.72
CA ALA A 36 7.16 22.16 -8.75
C ALA A 36 7.36 23.09 -7.55
N ASP A 37 7.43 24.41 -7.79
CA ASP A 37 7.54 25.36 -6.71
C ASP A 37 6.20 25.48 -6.00
N VAL A 38 6.22 25.28 -4.67
CA VAL A 38 5.03 25.45 -3.83
C VAL A 38 4.67 26.95 -3.85
N PRO A 39 3.38 27.30 -4.09
CA PRO A 39 2.96 28.69 -3.98
C PRO A 39 3.30 29.23 -2.58
N SER A 40 4.09 30.30 -2.51
CA SER A 40 4.64 30.85 -1.26
C SER A 40 3.59 31.53 -0.39
N ALA A 41 2.41 31.79 -0.89
CA ALA A 41 1.32 32.44 -0.17
C ALA A 41 -0.03 31.86 -0.60
N GLY A 42 -0.71 31.20 0.34
CA GLY A 42 -2.09 30.76 0.20
C GLY A 42 -2.81 30.96 1.53
N PRO A 43 -4.15 31.05 1.53
CA PRO A 43 -4.91 31.16 2.75
C PRO A 43 -4.71 29.92 3.61
N THR A 44 -4.37 30.13 4.87
CA THR A 44 -4.13 29.06 5.87
C THR A 44 -5.21 29.06 6.95
N THR A 45 -6.27 29.83 6.78
CA THR A 45 -7.41 29.93 7.70
C THR A 45 -8.65 30.38 6.94
N GLY A 46 -9.85 30.10 7.44
CA GLY A 46 -11.12 30.47 6.82
C GLY A 46 -11.41 29.73 5.50
N VAL A 47 -10.78 28.59 5.25
CA VAL A 47 -10.95 27.81 4.02
C VAL A 47 -11.51 26.42 4.31
N THR A 48 -12.13 25.83 3.28
CA THR A 48 -12.51 24.41 3.29
C THR A 48 -11.57 23.64 2.35
N ILE A 49 -10.83 22.68 2.89
CA ILE A 49 -10.00 21.75 2.13
C ILE A 49 -10.76 20.45 1.85
N SER A 50 -10.49 19.84 0.70
CA SER A 50 -10.97 18.49 0.37
C SER A 50 -9.88 17.48 0.65
N VAL A 51 -10.21 16.45 1.42
CA VAL A 51 -9.32 15.29 1.69
C VAL A 51 -9.97 14.03 1.14
N ALA A 52 -9.22 13.25 0.36
CA ALA A 52 -9.68 11.98 -0.22
C ALA A 52 -8.70 10.86 0.10
N LEU A 53 -9.10 9.90 0.92
CA LEU A 53 -8.30 8.75 1.33
C LEU A 53 -9.13 7.46 1.26
N ALA A 54 -8.46 6.31 1.34
CA ALA A 54 -9.09 4.99 1.41
C ALA A 54 -9.40 4.55 2.85
N THR A 55 -9.61 5.50 3.73
CA THR A 55 -9.90 5.27 5.16
C THR A 55 -11.02 6.18 5.64
N ASP A 56 -11.62 5.84 6.77
CA ASP A 56 -12.65 6.65 7.40
C ASP A 56 -12.07 7.97 7.96
N PRO A 57 -12.89 9.02 8.10
CA PRO A 57 -12.43 10.28 8.67
C PRO A 57 -12.02 10.12 10.13
N PRO A 58 -11.12 10.99 10.63
CA PRO A 58 -10.92 11.15 12.07
C PRO A 58 -12.24 11.39 12.82
N PRO A 59 -12.31 11.10 14.13
CA PRO A 59 -13.48 11.38 14.93
C PRO A 59 -13.99 12.81 14.72
N LYS A 60 -15.30 12.97 14.57
CA LYS A 60 -15.89 14.29 14.31
C LYS A 60 -15.45 15.35 15.34
N ALA A 61 -15.38 14.97 16.62
CA ALA A 61 -14.91 15.88 17.67
C ALA A 61 -13.47 16.37 17.46
N ALA A 62 -12.59 15.51 16.93
CA ALA A 62 -11.21 15.89 16.61
C ALA A 62 -11.15 16.84 15.41
N LEU A 63 -11.96 16.58 14.37
CA LEU A 63 -12.06 17.49 13.22
C LEU A 63 -12.67 18.85 13.61
N ASP A 64 -13.68 18.88 14.50
CA ASP A 64 -14.27 20.10 15.02
C ASP A 64 -13.24 20.92 15.82
N ALA A 65 -12.44 20.25 16.66
CA ALA A 65 -11.34 20.90 17.42
C ALA A 65 -10.24 21.44 16.49
N PHE A 66 -9.85 20.68 15.46
CA PHE A 66 -8.95 21.16 14.42
C PHE A 66 -9.49 22.41 13.72
N THR A 67 -10.76 22.39 13.33
CA THR A 67 -11.39 23.55 12.69
C THR A 67 -11.45 24.75 13.63
N ALA A 68 -11.80 24.56 14.90
CA ALA A 68 -11.85 25.63 15.89
C ALA A 68 -10.48 26.27 16.14
N SER A 69 -9.40 25.47 16.15
CA SER A 69 -8.03 25.97 16.40
C SER A 69 -7.36 26.59 15.18
N THR A 70 -7.70 26.14 13.96
CA THR A 70 -7.01 26.55 12.74
C THR A 70 -7.85 27.43 11.81
N GLY A 71 -9.18 27.38 11.93
CA GLY A 71 -10.11 27.98 10.97
C GLY A 71 -10.18 27.21 9.64
N ILE A 72 -9.61 26.00 9.55
CA ILE A 72 -9.66 25.16 8.37
C ILE A 72 -10.78 24.12 8.54
N THR A 73 -11.74 24.11 7.63
CA THR A 73 -12.78 23.08 7.58
C THR A 73 -12.32 21.93 6.68
N VAL A 74 -12.53 20.68 7.08
CA VAL A 74 -12.17 19.50 6.31
C VAL A 74 -13.41 18.86 5.73
N LYS A 75 -13.45 18.72 4.40
CA LYS A 75 -14.41 17.89 3.67
C LYS A 75 -13.75 16.56 3.31
N TRP A 76 -14.12 15.51 4.03
CA TRP A 76 -13.58 14.17 3.85
C TRP A 76 -14.37 13.36 2.82
N THR A 77 -13.66 12.57 2.03
CA THR A 77 -14.25 11.59 1.12
C THR A 77 -13.48 10.27 1.27
N ASN A 78 -14.17 9.22 1.73
CA ASN A 78 -13.64 7.85 1.73
C ASN A 78 -13.92 7.23 0.36
N ILE A 79 -12.88 6.68 -0.28
CA ILE A 79 -12.96 6.05 -1.61
C ILE A 79 -12.17 4.75 -1.51
N ASP A 80 -12.69 3.65 -2.04
CA ASP A 80 -11.95 2.38 -2.06
C ASP A 80 -10.59 2.55 -2.78
N TRP A 81 -9.59 1.79 -2.35
CA TRP A 81 -8.20 1.99 -2.77
C TRP A 81 -8.02 1.95 -4.30
N ASP A 82 -8.57 0.94 -5.00
CA ASP A 82 -8.41 0.79 -6.46
C ASP A 82 -9.00 1.99 -7.21
N SER A 83 -10.20 2.42 -6.81
CA SER A 83 -10.88 3.59 -7.38
C SER A 83 -10.11 4.87 -7.08
N LEU A 84 -9.55 5.00 -5.88
CA LEU A 84 -8.77 6.17 -5.46
C LEU A 84 -7.50 6.32 -6.29
N GLN A 85 -6.70 5.24 -6.43
CA GLN A 85 -5.47 5.25 -7.24
C GLN A 85 -5.75 5.59 -8.70
N THR A 86 -6.84 5.06 -9.24
CA THR A 86 -7.30 5.37 -10.61
C THR A 86 -7.64 6.85 -10.76
N LYS A 87 -8.38 7.44 -9.80
CA LYS A 87 -8.77 8.86 -9.83
C LYS A 87 -7.57 9.79 -9.66
N ILE A 88 -6.65 9.49 -8.74
CA ILE A 88 -5.42 10.26 -8.54
C ILE A 88 -4.59 10.29 -9.83
N THR A 89 -4.37 9.12 -10.43
CA THR A 89 -3.60 9.00 -11.67
C THR A 89 -4.26 9.78 -12.81
N ALA A 90 -5.57 9.63 -13.00
CA ALA A 90 -6.31 10.32 -14.04
C ALA A 90 -6.27 11.85 -13.87
N ALA A 91 -6.50 12.35 -12.64
CA ALA A 91 -6.44 13.76 -12.33
C ALA A 91 -5.03 14.35 -12.55
N THR A 92 -3.99 13.59 -12.16
CA THR A 92 -2.59 13.99 -12.36
C THR A 92 -2.26 14.13 -13.86
N VAL A 93 -2.61 13.13 -14.67
CA VAL A 93 -2.37 13.15 -16.13
C VAL A 93 -3.15 14.30 -16.80
N ALA A 94 -4.40 14.49 -16.40
CA ALA A 94 -5.25 15.57 -16.93
C ALA A 94 -4.90 16.96 -16.36
N LYS A 95 -4.04 17.05 -15.33
CA LYS A 95 -3.72 18.27 -14.58
C LYS A 95 -4.97 18.97 -14.04
N THR A 96 -5.91 18.19 -13.54
CA THR A 96 -7.19 18.68 -12.97
C THR A 96 -7.19 18.56 -11.45
N TYR A 97 -7.93 19.43 -10.80
CA TYR A 97 -8.14 19.38 -9.36
C TYR A 97 -8.88 18.09 -8.97
N PHE A 98 -8.38 17.38 -7.96
CA PHE A 98 -9.03 16.23 -7.35
C PHE A 98 -9.31 16.48 -5.86
N ALA A 99 -8.27 16.80 -5.10
CA ALA A 99 -8.34 17.09 -3.67
C ALA A 99 -7.23 18.06 -3.28
N ASP A 100 -7.27 18.62 -2.08
CA ASP A 100 -6.19 19.43 -1.50
C ASP A 100 -5.16 18.55 -0.79
N ALA A 101 -5.60 17.45 -0.20
CA ALA A 101 -4.75 16.36 0.29
C ALA A 101 -5.31 15.01 -0.15
N THR A 102 -4.47 14.08 -0.56
CA THR A 102 -4.90 12.75 -0.98
C THR A 102 -3.81 11.72 -0.78
N ASP A 103 -4.17 10.48 -1.00
CA ASP A 103 -3.33 9.32 -0.82
C ASP A 103 -2.07 9.34 -1.70
N VAL A 104 -0.98 8.89 -1.09
CA VAL A 104 0.28 8.55 -1.74
C VAL A 104 0.60 7.14 -1.30
N ASP A 105 0.21 6.16 -2.10
CA ASP A 105 0.53 4.77 -1.83
C ASP A 105 2.00 4.47 -2.13
N TRP A 106 2.65 3.68 -1.26
CA TRP A 106 4.06 3.30 -1.41
C TRP A 106 4.37 2.72 -2.79
N SER A 107 3.44 1.97 -3.38
CA SER A 107 3.60 1.29 -4.67
C SER A 107 3.49 2.26 -5.86
N ARG A 108 2.96 3.45 -5.65
CA ARG A 108 2.73 4.47 -6.67
C ARG A 108 3.74 5.60 -6.64
N VAL A 109 4.56 5.68 -5.58
CA VAL A 109 5.54 6.77 -5.37
C VAL A 109 6.39 7.05 -6.61
N GLY A 110 7.00 6.03 -7.21
CA GLY A 110 7.83 6.21 -8.40
C GLY A 110 7.04 6.70 -9.62
N GLN A 111 5.82 6.20 -9.83
CA GLN A 111 4.94 6.66 -10.92
C GLN A 111 4.50 8.11 -10.72
N LEU A 112 4.01 8.44 -9.51
CA LEU A 112 3.51 9.77 -9.17
C LEU A 112 4.63 10.81 -9.18
N ALA A 113 5.83 10.45 -8.75
CA ALA A 113 7.01 11.30 -8.84
C ALA A 113 7.41 11.60 -10.31
N LYS A 114 7.42 10.59 -11.18
CA LYS A 114 7.66 10.77 -12.62
C LYS A 114 6.64 11.72 -13.24
N LEU A 115 5.39 11.67 -12.79
CA LEU A 115 4.31 12.57 -13.23
C LEU A 115 4.36 13.94 -12.54
N LYS A 116 5.24 14.15 -11.56
CA LYS A 116 5.30 15.35 -10.71
C LYS A 116 3.94 15.67 -10.09
N ALA A 117 3.29 14.64 -9.54
CA ALA A 117 1.91 14.70 -9.06
C ALA A 117 1.76 15.49 -7.75
N PHE A 118 2.78 15.48 -6.90
CA PHE A 118 2.75 16.05 -5.54
C PHE A 118 3.84 17.08 -5.34
N TYR A 119 3.58 18.02 -4.44
CA TYR A 119 4.62 18.92 -3.93
C TYR A 119 5.59 18.15 -3.03
N PRO A 120 6.89 18.49 -3.04
CA PRO A 120 7.83 18.00 -2.04
C PRO A 120 7.39 18.44 -0.65
N MET A 121 7.14 17.47 0.24
CA MET A 121 6.61 17.74 1.58
C MET A 121 7.63 18.50 2.46
N GLU A 122 8.93 18.34 2.24
CA GLU A 122 9.96 19.11 2.93
C GLU A 122 9.93 20.62 2.65
N LYS A 123 9.18 21.05 1.65
CA LYS A 123 8.90 22.48 1.38
C LYS A 123 7.65 22.98 2.10
N LEU A 124 6.88 22.09 2.71
CA LEU A 124 5.60 22.37 3.34
C LEU A 124 5.59 22.09 4.84
N THR A 125 6.42 21.13 5.30
CA THR A 125 6.51 20.69 6.69
C THR A 125 7.92 20.21 7.02
N ASP A 126 8.25 20.08 8.32
CA ASP A 126 9.55 19.57 8.77
C ASP A 126 9.61 18.03 8.68
N THR A 127 9.92 17.52 7.49
CA THR A 127 10.07 16.09 7.26
C THR A 127 11.34 15.49 7.89
N GLN A 128 12.34 16.32 8.21
CA GLN A 128 13.58 15.84 8.80
C GLN A 128 13.35 15.37 10.24
N SER A 129 12.57 16.10 11.01
CA SER A 129 12.20 15.70 12.38
C SER A 129 11.36 14.42 12.40
N LEU A 130 10.53 14.19 11.38
CA LEU A 130 9.70 13.00 11.26
C LEU A 130 10.52 11.73 11.00
N ALA A 131 11.60 11.81 10.24
CA ALA A 131 12.39 10.65 9.81
C ALA A 131 12.95 9.81 10.97
N ALA A 132 13.20 10.42 12.13
CA ALA A 132 13.71 9.74 13.32
C ALA A 132 12.66 8.82 13.98
N ASP A 133 11.38 9.14 13.84
CA ASP A 133 10.26 8.46 14.50
C ASP A 133 9.31 7.74 13.53
N MET A 134 9.48 7.99 12.23
CA MET A 134 8.70 7.35 11.14
C MET A 134 9.63 6.57 10.20
N PRO A 135 10.02 5.33 10.51
CA PRO A 135 10.97 4.57 9.68
C PRO A 135 10.45 4.32 8.27
N GLN A 136 9.13 4.27 8.10
CA GLN A 136 8.47 4.06 6.81
C GLN A 136 8.39 5.32 5.93
N LEU A 137 8.81 6.48 6.41
CA LEU A 137 8.91 7.70 5.60
C LEU A 137 9.80 7.50 4.35
N THR A 138 10.77 6.59 4.44
CA THR A 138 11.62 6.21 3.31
C THR A 138 10.85 5.63 2.14
N SER A 139 9.71 4.97 2.36
CA SER A 139 8.84 4.43 1.30
C SER A 139 8.19 5.53 0.46
N PHE A 140 8.13 6.76 0.97
CA PHE A 140 7.56 7.94 0.31
C PHE A 140 8.62 8.93 -0.18
N THR A 141 9.90 8.50 -0.14
CA THR A 141 11.03 9.33 -0.58
C THR A 141 11.54 8.86 -1.94
N THR A 142 11.61 9.76 -2.89
CA THR A 142 12.07 9.46 -4.24
C THR A 142 12.79 10.68 -4.85
N GLY A 143 13.91 10.46 -5.55
CA GLY A 143 14.71 11.55 -6.11
C GLY A 143 15.19 12.57 -5.09
N GLY A 144 15.34 12.18 -3.82
CA GLY A 144 15.72 13.07 -2.72
C GLY A 144 14.57 13.92 -2.15
N HIS A 145 13.32 13.69 -2.58
CA HIS A 145 12.14 14.40 -2.13
C HIS A 145 11.15 13.47 -1.42
N VAL A 146 10.54 13.96 -0.34
CA VAL A 146 9.43 13.31 0.35
C VAL A 146 8.12 13.74 -0.31
N VAL A 147 7.38 12.82 -0.89
CA VAL A 147 6.12 13.12 -1.64
C VAL A 147 4.85 12.83 -0.84
N GLY A 148 4.98 12.16 0.30
CA GLY A 148 3.88 11.84 1.21
C GLY A 148 4.38 11.61 2.63
N ILE A 149 3.52 11.81 3.62
CA ILE A 149 3.78 11.51 5.02
C ILE A 149 2.97 10.27 5.40
N PRO A 150 3.56 9.21 5.97
CA PRO A 150 2.82 8.01 6.38
C PRO A 150 1.73 8.36 7.39
N TYR A 151 0.50 7.93 7.15
CA TYR A 151 -0.58 8.04 8.14
C TYR A 151 -0.88 6.72 8.83
N ASP A 152 -0.32 5.63 8.35
CA ASP A 152 -0.27 4.34 9.05
C ASP A 152 1.10 3.68 8.92
N ALA A 153 1.35 2.69 9.80
CA ALA A 153 2.54 1.86 9.77
C ALA A 153 2.20 0.43 9.36
N SER A 154 1.36 0.26 8.35
CA SER A 154 1.03 -1.06 7.86
C SER A 154 2.27 -1.82 7.39
N PHE A 155 2.38 -3.08 7.79
CA PHE A 155 3.38 -4.04 7.33
C PHE A 155 2.80 -5.45 7.40
N ASP A 156 3.28 -6.32 6.51
CA ASP A 156 2.82 -7.69 6.45
C ASP A 156 3.25 -8.48 7.69
N VAL A 157 2.34 -9.25 8.24
CA VAL A 157 2.55 -10.13 9.39
C VAL A 157 1.98 -11.52 9.11
N VAL A 158 2.36 -12.47 9.92
CA VAL A 158 1.67 -13.77 9.96
C VAL A 158 0.70 -13.75 11.14
N THR A 159 -0.60 -13.88 10.86
CA THR A 159 -1.61 -14.09 11.91
C THR A 159 -1.98 -15.56 11.98
N TYR A 160 -2.25 -16.06 13.19
CA TYR A 160 -2.61 -17.46 13.42
C TYR A 160 -3.64 -17.65 14.50
N ASN A 161 -4.46 -18.69 14.37
CA ASN A 161 -5.43 -19.08 15.38
C ASN A 161 -4.75 -19.94 16.45
N LYS A 162 -4.45 -19.32 17.61
CA LYS A 162 -3.81 -19.95 18.78
C LYS A 162 -4.54 -21.20 19.27
N THR A 163 -5.89 -21.18 19.22
CA THR A 163 -6.72 -22.30 19.66
C THR A 163 -6.55 -23.51 18.74
N MET A 164 -6.47 -23.29 17.42
CA MET A 164 -6.24 -24.37 16.45
C MET A 164 -4.83 -24.94 16.60
N PHE A 165 -3.80 -24.12 16.79
CA PHE A 165 -2.42 -24.56 17.04
C PHE A 165 -2.33 -25.40 18.30
N LYS A 166 -2.94 -24.94 19.40
CA LYS A 166 -3.01 -25.70 20.66
C LYS A 166 -3.70 -27.04 20.47
N LYS A 167 -4.85 -27.07 19.77
CA LYS A 167 -5.62 -28.29 19.49
C LYS A 167 -4.81 -29.30 18.65
N ALA A 168 -4.03 -28.82 17.68
CA ALA A 168 -3.16 -29.65 16.86
C ALA A 168 -1.80 -29.96 17.51
N GLN A 169 -1.51 -29.43 18.70
CA GLN A 169 -0.23 -29.56 19.40
C GLN A 169 0.94 -29.12 18.50
N ILE A 170 0.85 -27.92 17.96
CA ILE A 170 1.87 -27.31 17.10
C ILE A 170 2.53 -26.18 17.89
N ALA A 171 3.86 -26.19 17.96
CA ALA A 171 4.66 -25.07 18.42
C ALA A 171 4.75 -24.00 17.33
N ASP A 172 5.05 -22.76 17.71
CA ASP A 172 5.22 -21.66 16.77
C ASP A 172 6.35 -21.98 15.77
N PRO A 173 6.05 -21.99 14.46
CA PRO A 173 7.05 -22.35 13.44
C PRO A 173 8.10 -21.25 13.29
N ALA A 174 9.36 -21.62 13.37
CA ALA A 174 10.48 -20.69 13.23
C ALA A 174 10.99 -20.58 11.77
N THR A 175 10.79 -21.63 10.98
CA THR A 175 11.27 -21.67 9.59
C THR A 175 10.14 -22.01 8.61
N MET A 176 10.34 -21.74 7.31
CA MET A 176 9.39 -22.14 6.26
C MET A 176 9.17 -23.65 6.19
N THR A 177 10.17 -24.45 6.61
CA THR A 177 10.04 -25.92 6.73
C THR A 177 9.05 -26.26 7.86
N ASP A 178 9.25 -25.67 9.05
CA ASP A 178 8.35 -25.88 10.19
C ASP A 178 6.94 -25.39 9.89
N TYR A 179 6.83 -24.24 9.22
CA TYR A 179 5.57 -23.64 8.80
C TYR A 179 4.79 -24.58 7.87
N THR A 180 5.47 -25.11 6.86
CA THR A 180 4.86 -26.05 5.91
C THR A 180 4.43 -27.36 6.61
N ALA A 181 5.24 -27.84 7.58
CA ALA A 181 4.87 -29.00 8.40
C ALA A 181 3.65 -28.72 9.29
N ALA A 182 3.57 -27.53 9.88
CA ALA A 182 2.43 -27.08 10.68
C ALA A 182 1.13 -27.07 9.85
N LEU A 183 1.16 -26.53 8.63
CA LEU A 183 0.01 -26.55 7.72
C LEU A 183 -0.48 -27.96 7.41
N LYS A 184 0.45 -28.86 7.06
CA LYS A 184 0.12 -30.27 6.79
C LYS A 184 -0.47 -30.95 8.02
N LYS A 185 0.05 -30.68 9.23
CA LYS A 185 -0.45 -31.25 10.48
C LYS A 185 -1.86 -30.72 10.81
N LEU A 186 -2.13 -29.43 10.67
CA LEU A 186 -3.46 -28.85 10.86
C LEU A 186 -4.50 -29.54 9.98
N LYS A 187 -4.15 -29.80 8.70
CA LYS A 187 -5.01 -30.48 7.74
C LYS A 187 -5.18 -31.97 8.09
N SER A 188 -4.10 -32.71 8.32
CA SER A 188 -4.15 -34.16 8.58
C SER A 188 -4.85 -34.53 9.89
N THR A 189 -4.81 -33.64 10.88
CA THR A 189 -5.54 -33.81 12.15
C THR A 189 -6.99 -33.30 12.10
N SER A 190 -7.45 -32.85 10.94
CA SER A 190 -8.79 -32.29 10.73
C SER A 190 -9.11 -31.11 11.66
N VAL A 191 -8.09 -30.40 12.16
CA VAL A 191 -8.28 -29.17 12.96
C VAL A 191 -8.68 -28.01 12.06
N ALA A 192 -8.07 -27.94 10.86
CA ALA A 192 -8.46 -26.99 9.81
C ALA A 192 -8.46 -27.72 8.46
N GLN A 193 -9.60 -27.71 7.75
CA GLN A 193 -9.72 -28.29 6.43
C GLN A 193 -8.80 -27.57 5.43
N TYR A 194 -8.74 -26.26 5.54
CA TYR A 194 -7.90 -25.36 4.76
C TYR A 194 -7.09 -24.51 5.73
N PRO A 195 -5.88 -24.94 6.13
CA PRO A 195 -5.14 -24.27 7.19
C PRO A 195 -4.55 -22.93 6.80
N LEU A 196 -4.29 -22.69 5.50
CA LEU A 196 -3.60 -21.51 5.00
C LEU A 196 -4.57 -20.58 4.27
N ASN A 197 -4.43 -19.30 4.55
CA ASN A 197 -5.12 -18.23 3.85
C ASN A 197 -4.13 -17.43 3.00
N ILE A 198 -4.31 -17.43 1.71
CA ILE A 198 -3.62 -16.60 0.71
C ILE A 198 -4.66 -16.20 -0.34
N PRO A 199 -4.81 -14.91 -0.69
CA PRO A 199 -5.65 -14.48 -1.79
C PRO A 199 -5.00 -14.84 -3.13
N PHE A 200 -5.80 -15.36 -4.08
CA PHE A 200 -5.33 -15.72 -5.42
C PHE A 200 -6.11 -15.02 -6.54
N ALA A 201 -7.01 -14.08 -6.22
CA ALA A 201 -7.62 -13.25 -7.26
C ALA A 201 -6.53 -12.49 -8.05
N ALA A 202 -6.79 -12.24 -9.33
CA ALA A 202 -5.89 -11.45 -10.17
C ALA A 202 -5.97 -9.95 -9.78
N ALA A 203 -5.47 -9.62 -8.60
CA ALA A 203 -5.47 -8.29 -7.98
C ALA A 203 -4.13 -8.03 -7.25
N GLU A 204 -3.90 -6.80 -6.86
CA GLU A 204 -2.65 -6.32 -6.25
C GLU A 204 -2.17 -7.19 -5.08
N GLY A 205 -3.08 -7.61 -4.21
CA GLY A 205 -2.74 -8.42 -3.05
C GLY A 205 -1.99 -9.72 -3.37
N LEU A 206 -2.27 -10.37 -4.50
CA LEU A 206 -1.51 -11.55 -4.90
C LEU A 206 -0.03 -11.21 -5.16
N SER A 207 0.27 -10.00 -5.64
CA SER A 207 1.64 -9.54 -5.83
C SER A 207 2.34 -9.30 -4.50
N THR A 208 1.71 -8.58 -3.57
CA THR A 208 2.28 -8.29 -2.25
C THR A 208 2.52 -9.56 -1.45
N TYR A 209 1.60 -10.52 -1.50
CA TYR A 209 1.80 -11.84 -0.91
C TYR A 209 3.00 -12.59 -1.48
N TRP A 210 3.18 -12.57 -2.79
CA TRP A 210 4.35 -13.19 -3.40
C TRP A 210 5.65 -12.50 -2.95
N TYR A 211 5.64 -11.17 -2.78
CA TYR A 211 6.81 -10.45 -2.27
C TYR A 211 7.13 -10.86 -0.83
N GLN A 212 6.12 -10.97 0.03
CA GLN A 212 6.30 -11.40 1.42
C GLN A 212 6.78 -12.85 1.51
N VAL A 213 6.22 -13.76 0.71
CA VAL A 213 6.69 -15.14 0.65
C VAL A 213 8.11 -15.22 0.07
N THR A 214 8.46 -14.36 -0.90
CA THR A 214 9.84 -14.26 -1.41
C THR A 214 10.83 -13.86 -0.31
N ALA A 215 10.45 -12.90 0.54
CA ALA A 215 11.26 -12.51 1.71
C ALA A 215 11.43 -13.70 2.68
N ALA A 216 10.39 -14.49 2.90
CA ALA A 216 10.45 -15.71 3.71
C ALA A 216 11.39 -16.79 3.13
N PHE A 217 11.54 -16.86 1.80
CA PHE A 217 12.53 -17.69 1.14
C PHE A 217 13.93 -17.04 1.05
N GLY A 218 14.14 -15.90 1.70
CA GLY A 218 15.45 -15.26 1.87
C GLY A 218 15.90 -14.38 0.70
N GLY A 219 14.95 -13.79 -0.06
CA GLY A 219 15.29 -12.92 -1.18
C GLY A 219 14.36 -11.73 -1.38
N THR A 220 14.58 -11.06 -2.50
CA THR A 220 13.74 -9.96 -3.00
C THR A 220 13.36 -10.23 -4.45
N VAL A 221 12.29 -9.64 -4.91
CA VAL A 221 11.87 -9.80 -6.32
C VAL A 221 12.62 -8.87 -7.27
N LEU A 222 13.00 -7.68 -6.80
CA LEU A 222 13.83 -6.73 -7.54
C LEU A 222 15.04 -6.33 -6.67
N ASP A 223 16.20 -6.10 -7.30
CA ASP A 223 17.31 -5.45 -6.61
C ASP A 223 17.12 -3.93 -6.50
N ALA A 224 18.07 -3.22 -5.89
CA ALA A 224 18.00 -1.78 -5.70
C ALA A 224 18.01 -0.98 -7.03
N GLN A 225 18.40 -1.61 -8.13
CA GLN A 225 18.38 -1.04 -9.48
C GLN A 225 17.11 -1.44 -10.26
N GLY A 226 16.17 -2.14 -9.64
CA GLY A 226 14.92 -2.61 -10.26
C GLY A 226 15.08 -3.84 -11.16
N LYS A 227 16.22 -4.54 -11.09
CA LYS A 227 16.46 -5.74 -11.90
C LYS A 227 15.82 -6.97 -11.26
N PRO A 228 15.11 -7.82 -12.02
CA PRO A 228 14.50 -9.05 -11.51
C PRO A 228 15.51 -10.04 -10.90
N GLN A 229 15.17 -10.56 -9.70
CA GLN A 229 15.98 -11.51 -8.95
C GLN A 229 15.32 -12.90 -8.81
N PHE A 230 14.21 -13.15 -9.50
CA PHE A 230 13.33 -14.32 -9.29
C PHE A 230 13.26 -15.30 -10.48
N ALA A 231 13.96 -15.03 -11.58
CA ALA A 231 13.80 -15.83 -12.81
C ALA A 231 14.46 -17.23 -12.74
N ALA A 232 15.51 -17.38 -11.96
CA ALA A 232 16.20 -18.67 -11.84
C ALA A 232 15.39 -19.64 -10.95
N ALA A 233 15.34 -20.92 -11.32
CA ALA A 233 14.55 -21.94 -10.60
C ALA A 233 14.95 -22.13 -9.12
N ASN A 234 16.19 -21.82 -8.76
CA ASN A 234 16.68 -21.86 -7.39
C ASN A 234 16.59 -20.50 -6.67
N SER A 235 16.04 -19.46 -7.32
CA SER A 235 15.88 -18.15 -6.68
C SER A 235 14.74 -18.16 -5.66
N PRO A 236 14.84 -17.35 -4.59
CA PRO A 236 13.79 -17.23 -3.59
C PRO A 236 12.41 -16.90 -4.17
N GLY A 237 12.33 -15.98 -5.13
CA GLY A 237 11.06 -15.60 -5.74
C GLY A 237 10.42 -16.70 -6.59
N TYR A 238 11.23 -17.51 -7.29
CA TYR A 238 10.74 -18.70 -7.98
C TYR A 238 10.19 -19.74 -6.99
N GLN A 239 10.96 -20.03 -5.92
CA GLN A 239 10.55 -20.97 -4.87
C GLN A 239 9.29 -20.51 -4.16
N ALA A 240 9.16 -19.21 -3.90
CA ALA A 240 7.96 -18.62 -3.34
C ALA A 240 6.73 -18.82 -4.23
N ALA A 241 6.83 -18.52 -5.53
CA ALA A 241 5.74 -18.76 -6.50
C ALA A 241 5.36 -20.25 -6.56
N ALA A 242 6.35 -21.14 -6.61
CA ALA A 242 6.11 -22.58 -6.64
C ALA A 242 5.41 -23.05 -5.36
N TRP A 243 5.88 -22.61 -4.19
CA TRP A 243 5.27 -22.95 -2.89
C TRP A 243 3.82 -22.45 -2.77
N MET A 244 3.54 -21.21 -3.18
CA MET A 244 2.19 -20.65 -3.14
C MET A 244 1.23 -21.45 -4.03
N VAL A 245 1.62 -21.73 -5.27
CA VAL A 245 0.81 -22.50 -6.23
C VAL A 245 0.62 -23.95 -5.76
N ASP A 246 1.66 -24.58 -5.21
CA ASP A 246 1.57 -25.93 -4.64
C ASP A 246 0.62 -25.96 -3.42
N ALA A 247 0.73 -24.99 -2.53
CA ALA A 247 -0.18 -24.86 -1.37
C ALA A 247 -1.65 -24.76 -1.79
N PHE A 248 -1.94 -24.00 -2.86
CA PHE A 248 -3.29 -23.90 -3.41
C PHE A 248 -3.73 -25.24 -4.02
N LYS A 249 -2.94 -25.84 -4.92
CA LYS A 249 -3.26 -27.08 -5.62
C LYS A 249 -3.34 -28.31 -4.71
N SER A 250 -2.56 -28.35 -3.63
CA SER A 250 -2.63 -29.41 -2.61
C SER A 250 -3.80 -29.25 -1.62
N GLY A 251 -4.58 -28.18 -1.76
CA GLY A 251 -5.74 -27.90 -0.93
C GLY A 251 -5.37 -27.50 0.50
N LEU A 252 -4.23 -26.88 0.70
CA LEU A 252 -3.92 -26.18 1.98
C LEU A 252 -4.66 -24.85 2.04
N VAL A 253 -4.98 -24.24 0.91
CA VAL A 253 -5.73 -23.00 0.76
C VAL A 253 -7.16 -23.33 0.31
N PRO A 254 -8.20 -22.61 0.77
CA PRO A 254 -9.57 -22.79 0.28
C PRO A 254 -9.65 -22.61 -1.24
N PRO A 255 -10.35 -23.48 -1.98
CA PRO A 255 -10.44 -23.36 -3.45
C PRO A 255 -11.13 -22.05 -3.89
N GLY A 256 -12.03 -21.51 -3.05
CA GLY A 256 -12.67 -20.21 -3.29
C GLY A 256 -11.70 -19.03 -3.32
N ASN A 257 -10.51 -19.17 -2.74
CA ASN A 257 -9.50 -18.11 -2.71
C ASN A 257 -8.95 -17.74 -4.09
N ILE A 258 -9.22 -18.54 -5.13
CA ILE A 258 -8.94 -18.17 -6.51
C ILE A 258 -9.63 -16.84 -6.92
N ASN A 259 -10.75 -16.50 -6.28
CA ASN A 259 -11.51 -15.27 -6.51
C ASN A 259 -11.46 -14.30 -5.32
N VAL A 260 -10.69 -14.59 -4.28
CA VAL A 260 -10.56 -13.72 -3.11
C VAL A 260 -9.39 -12.78 -3.34
N SER A 261 -9.66 -11.47 -3.28
CA SER A 261 -8.64 -10.43 -3.17
C SER A 261 -8.18 -10.31 -1.71
N ASP A 262 -7.08 -9.60 -1.50
CA ASP A 262 -6.59 -9.25 -0.17
C ASP A 262 -7.58 -8.38 0.63
N SER A 263 -7.20 -8.04 1.85
CA SER A 263 -8.01 -7.24 2.79
C SER A 263 -9.32 -7.93 3.17
N GLN A 264 -10.45 -7.32 2.85
CA GLN A 264 -11.75 -7.76 3.35
C GLN A 264 -12.12 -9.21 3.01
N GLY A 265 -11.72 -9.68 1.82
CA GLY A 265 -12.05 -11.02 1.36
C GLY A 265 -11.37 -12.10 2.19
N GLU A 266 -10.04 -12.00 2.34
CA GLU A 266 -9.25 -12.99 3.08
C GLU A 266 -9.44 -12.87 4.59
N GLN A 267 -9.47 -11.64 5.11
CA GLN A 267 -9.64 -11.38 6.55
C GLN A 267 -10.95 -11.96 7.08
N THR A 268 -12.01 -11.95 6.26
CA THR A 268 -13.28 -12.59 6.59
C THR A 268 -13.14 -14.08 6.88
N LEU A 269 -12.25 -14.80 6.22
CA LEU A 269 -12.05 -16.24 6.46
C LEU A 269 -11.43 -16.50 7.83
N MET A 270 -10.44 -15.71 8.23
CA MET A 270 -9.84 -15.78 9.57
C MET A 270 -10.84 -15.35 10.64
N ALA A 271 -11.54 -14.23 10.45
CA ALA A 271 -12.56 -13.72 11.38
C ALA A 271 -13.68 -14.74 11.66
N LYS A 272 -14.02 -15.58 10.68
CA LYS A 272 -14.98 -16.68 10.81
C LYS A 272 -14.38 -17.99 11.30
N GLY A 273 -13.07 -18.05 11.57
CA GLY A 273 -12.39 -19.27 12.02
C GLY A 273 -12.34 -20.39 10.96
N LEU A 274 -12.38 -20.05 9.68
CA LEU A 274 -12.38 -21.02 8.58
C LEU A 274 -10.98 -21.42 8.13
N VAL A 275 -9.98 -20.65 8.52
CA VAL A 275 -8.55 -20.87 8.27
C VAL A 275 -7.77 -20.76 9.57
N ALA A 276 -6.58 -21.34 9.60
CA ALA A 276 -5.75 -21.34 10.82
C ALA A 276 -4.64 -20.27 10.77
N ILE A 277 -4.18 -19.89 9.59
CA ILE A 277 -3.07 -18.98 9.39
C ILE A 277 -3.35 -18.10 8.17
N THR A 278 -3.04 -16.80 8.28
CA THR A 278 -2.93 -15.86 7.15
C THR A 278 -1.48 -15.40 7.06
N PHE A 279 -0.81 -15.60 5.91
CA PHE A 279 0.63 -15.39 5.79
C PHE A 279 1.04 -13.93 5.62
N GLY A 280 0.33 -13.15 4.87
CA GLY A 280 0.62 -11.74 4.57
C GLY A 280 -0.48 -10.81 5.08
N ASP A 281 -0.96 -11.02 6.30
CA ASP A 281 -1.97 -10.17 6.93
C ASP A 281 -1.40 -8.82 7.36
N TYR A 282 -2.23 -7.84 7.61
CA TYR A 282 -1.79 -6.51 8.02
C TYR A 282 -1.59 -6.40 9.53
N SER A 283 -0.61 -5.61 9.94
CA SER A 283 -0.15 -5.50 11.33
C SER A 283 -1.22 -5.07 12.36
N GLY A 284 -2.27 -4.38 11.94
CA GLY A 284 -3.35 -3.95 12.83
C GLY A 284 -4.57 -4.86 12.89
N THR A 285 -4.67 -5.88 12.02
CA THR A 285 -5.92 -6.62 11.76
C THR A 285 -6.45 -7.37 12.97
N VAL A 286 -5.60 -7.86 13.86
CA VAL A 286 -6.10 -8.55 15.07
C VAL A 286 -6.95 -7.61 15.92
N GLY A 287 -6.49 -6.39 16.15
CA GLY A 287 -7.22 -5.41 16.96
C GLY A 287 -8.42 -4.79 16.25
N SER A 288 -8.29 -4.51 14.96
CA SER A 288 -9.34 -3.82 14.20
C SER A 288 -10.45 -4.74 13.69
N LEU A 289 -10.21 -6.06 13.62
CA LEU A 289 -11.19 -7.01 13.07
C LEU A 289 -11.35 -8.29 13.90
N TYR A 290 -10.25 -9.02 14.17
CA TYR A 290 -10.38 -10.37 14.75
C TYR A 290 -10.79 -10.38 16.22
N ASP A 291 -10.45 -9.36 16.98
CA ASP A 291 -10.85 -9.18 18.37
C ASP A 291 -12.09 -8.30 18.54
N VAL A 292 -12.81 -8.00 17.45
CA VAL A 292 -14.07 -7.25 17.47
C VAL A 292 -15.27 -8.21 17.49
N PRO A 293 -16.03 -8.33 18.62
CA PRO A 293 -17.11 -9.31 18.74
C PRO A 293 -18.22 -9.18 17.70
N ALA A 294 -18.46 -7.96 17.19
CA ALA A 294 -19.47 -7.71 16.15
C ALA A 294 -19.07 -8.28 14.79
N SER A 295 -17.78 -8.49 14.53
CA SER A 295 -17.21 -8.83 13.22
C SER A 295 -16.53 -10.20 13.18
N SER A 296 -16.26 -10.81 14.36
CA SER A 296 -15.42 -11.99 14.46
C SER A 296 -16.00 -13.06 15.40
N THR A 297 -15.80 -14.32 15.04
CA THR A 297 -16.08 -15.50 15.86
C THR A 297 -14.84 -16.04 16.58
N VAL A 298 -13.66 -15.45 16.33
CA VAL A 298 -12.37 -15.88 16.88
C VAL A 298 -11.78 -14.86 17.85
N VAL A 299 -12.63 -14.11 18.54
CA VAL A 299 -12.24 -13.09 19.52
C VAL A 299 -11.27 -13.70 20.55
N HIS A 300 -10.13 -13.02 20.79
CA HIS A 300 -9.01 -13.43 21.63
C HIS A 300 -8.31 -14.74 21.23
N GLN A 301 -8.63 -15.31 20.08
CA GLN A 301 -8.03 -16.55 19.59
C GLN A 301 -6.90 -16.32 18.58
N VAL A 302 -6.84 -15.17 17.93
CA VAL A 302 -5.81 -14.87 16.95
C VAL A 302 -4.61 -14.18 17.62
N GLY A 303 -3.43 -14.42 17.09
CA GLY A 303 -2.18 -13.79 17.50
C GLY A 303 -1.25 -13.62 16.32
N TYR A 304 -0.08 -13.04 16.58
CA TYR A 304 0.96 -12.81 15.59
C TYR A 304 2.07 -13.85 15.73
N LEU A 305 2.63 -14.29 14.61
CA LEU A 305 3.88 -15.03 14.52
C LEU A 305 4.94 -14.13 13.87
N ALA A 306 6.20 -14.35 14.24
CA ALA A 306 7.29 -13.88 13.39
C ALA A 306 7.18 -14.53 12.01
N THR A 307 7.41 -13.78 10.94
CA THR A 307 7.41 -14.35 9.59
C THR A 307 8.50 -15.42 9.51
N PRO A 308 8.15 -16.68 9.22
CA PRO A 308 9.14 -17.76 9.16
C PRO A 308 10.07 -17.54 7.96
N GLY A 309 11.35 -17.75 8.16
CA GLY A 309 12.35 -17.62 7.10
C GLY A 309 13.06 -18.94 6.80
N VAL A 310 14.17 -18.87 6.10
CA VAL A 310 14.98 -20.06 5.74
C VAL A 310 15.65 -20.66 6.98
N SER A 311 16.19 -19.84 7.87
CA SER A 311 16.96 -20.27 9.05
C SER A 311 16.57 -19.53 10.33
N GLY A 312 15.39 -18.92 10.38
CA GLY A 312 14.86 -18.10 11.47
C GLY A 312 13.85 -17.12 10.92
N ALA A 313 13.54 -16.05 11.66
CA ALA A 313 12.59 -15.05 11.22
C ALA A 313 13.06 -14.30 9.97
N ALA A 314 12.15 -14.14 9.01
CA ALA A 314 12.35 -13.32 7.82
C ALA A 314 11.89 -11.87 8.08
N PRO A 315 12.30 -10.91 7.25
CA PRO A 315 11.76 -9.57 7.26
C PRO A 315 10.25 -9.54 6.95
N ASN A 316 9.58 -8.52 7.49
CA ASN A 316 8.21 -8.19 7.18
C ASN A 316 8.20 -7.05 6.13
N ASN A 317 7.47 -7.21 5.06
CA ASN A 317 7.35 -6.17 4.05
C ASN A 317 6.57 -4.98 4.61
N SER A 318 7.11 -3.78 4.45
CA SER A 318 6.46 -2.53 4.78
C SER A 318 5.45 -2.17 3.70
N ASN A 319 4.21 -1.90 4.09
CA ASN A 319 3.08 -1.64 3.21
C ASN A 319 2.26 -0.43 3.73
N PRO A 320 2.92 0.73 3.99
CA PRO A 320 2.25 1.89 4.57
C PRO A 320 1.50 2.69 3.51
N ASP A 321 0.41 3.33 3.94
CA ASP A 321 -0.23 4.39 3.19
C ASP A 321 0.24 5.77 3.68
N GLY A 322 0.36 6.71 2.75
CA GLY A 322 0.76 8.08 3.01
C GLY A 322 -0.24 9.10 2.51
N ILE A 323 -0.07 10.33 2.95
CA ILE A 323 -0.87 11.47 2.51
C ILE A 323 0.04 12.58 2.00
N GLY A 324 -0.31 13.17 0.86
CA GLY A 324 0.46 14.23 0.23
C GLY A 324 -0.41 15.36 -0.30
N VAL A 325 0.23 16.45 -0.72
CA VAL A 325 -0.41 17.61 -1.31
C VAL A 325 -0.24 17.60 -2.83
N PRO A 326 -1.30 17.33 -3.63
CA PRO A 326 -1.22 17.36 -5.09
C PRO A 326 -0.81 18.75 -5.60
N VAL A 327 -0.05 18.80 -6.70
CA VAL A 327 0.32 20.09 -7.32
C VAL A 327 -0.88 20.89 -7.86
N THR A 328 -2.05 20.25 -7.97
CA THR A 328 -3.32 20.87 -8.35
C THR A 328 -4.17 21.31 -7.16
N ALA A 329 -3.66 21.17 -5.92
CA ALA A 329 -4.36 21.60 -4.71
C ALA A 329 -4.70 23.10 -4.76
N LYS A 330 -5.90 23.47 -4.28
CA LYS A 330 -6.35 24.85 -4.20
C LYS A 330 -5.74 25.58 -3.00
N TYR A 331 -5.53 24.83 -1.91
CA TYR A 331 -5.06 25.37 -0.63
C TYR A 331 -3.88 24.54 -0.08
N PRO A 332 -2.72 24.53 -0.77
CA PRO A 332 -1.61 23.65 -0.40
C PRO A 332 -1.06 23.88 1.01
N GLN A 333 -1.01 25.14 1.46
CA GLN A 333 -0.54 25.46 2.82
C GLN A 333 -1.53 25.03 3.91
N ALA A 334 -2.85 25.14 3.67
CA ALA A 334 -3.87 24.65 4.58
C ALA A 334 -3.92 23.11 4.61
N ALA A 335 -3.70 22.46 3.45
CA ALA A 335 -3.57 21.02 3.36
C ALA A 335 -2.35 20.50 4.13
N ALA A 336 -1.20 21.16 4.03
CA ALA A 336 0.00 20.81 4.80
C ALA A 336 -0.25 20.90 6.33
N LYS A 337 -0.89 21.96 6.81
CA LYS A 337 -1.27 22.07 8.23
C LYS A 337 -2.20 20.94 8.68
N PHE A 338 -3.13 20.54 7.81
CA PHE A 338 -3.98 19.38 8.09
C PHE A 338 -3.16 18.09 8.16
N ILE A 339 -2.24 17.87 7.22
CA ILE A 339 -1.36 16.70 7.21
C ILE A 339 -0.52 16.63 8.48
N GLU A 340 0.12 17.74 8.88
CA GLU A 340 0.89 17.82 10.14
C GLU A 340 0.04 17.43 11.36
N TRP A 341 -1.19 17.94 11.43
CA TRP A 341 -2.11 17.60 12.51
C TRP A 341 -2.54 16.13 12.43
N PHE A 342 -2.96 15.67 11.26
CA PHE A 342 -3.49 14.30 11.04
C PHE A 342 -2.44 13.23 11.32
N THR A 343 -1.20 13.47 10.90
CA THR A 343 -0.08 12.52 11.05
C THR A 343 0.76 12.76 12.30
N SER A 344 0.38 13.66 13.21
CA SER A 344 1.13 13.85 14.45
C SER A 344 1.08 12.62 15.36
N ALA A 345 2.16 12.34 16.09
CA ALA A 345 2.25 11.19 16.99
C ALA A 345 1.09 11.16 18.02
N ALA A 346 0.72 12.31 18.57
CA ALA A 346 -0.37 12.42 19.53
C ALA A 346 -1.73 12.02 18.92
N ASN A 347 -2.06 12.59 17.75
CA ASN A 347 -3.32 12.30 17.09
C ASN A 347 -3.39 10.86 16.59
N GLN A 348 -2.30 10.33 16.04
CA GLN A 348 -2.26 8.93 15.63
C GLN A 348 -2.43 7.97 16.82
N ALA A 349 -1.81 8.28 17.97
CA ALA A 349 -1.99 7.49 19.18
C ALA A 349 -3.46 7.57 19.69
N ASP A 350 -4.06 8.76 19.67
CA ASP A 350 -5.45 8.94 20.07
C ASP A 350 -6.42 8.22 19.13
N PHE A 351 -6.22 8.31 17.82
CA PHE A 351 -7.07 7.63 16.83
C PHE A 351 -6.93 6.09 16.94
N ALA A 352 -5.71 5.58 17.07
CA ALA A 352 -5.46 4.16 17.25
C ALA A 352 -5.94 3.63 18.61
N GLY A 353 -5.87 4.44 19.67
CA GLY A 353 -6.39 4.10 21.00
C GLY A 353 -7.91 3.94 21.04
N LEU A 354 -8.62 4.49 20.06
CA LEU A 354 -10.06 4.29 19.89
C LEU A 354 -10.40 2.96 19.19
N ASN A 355 -9.40 2.29 18.59
CA ASN A 355 -9.52 0.99 17.91
C ASN A 355 -9.38 -0.22 18.84
N GLY A 356 -9.52 -0.04 20.15
CA GLY A 356 -9.55 -1.18 21.08
C GLY A 356 -10.80 -2.03 20.87
N PRO A 357 -10.84 -3.28 21.42
CA PRO A 357 -11.92 -4.23 21.20
C PRO A 357 -13.31 -3.70 21.54
N ASP A 358 -13.39 -2.67 22.39
CA ASP A 358 -14.64 -2.03 22.81
C ASP A 358 -15.00 -0.76 22.01
N LYS A 359 -14.11 -0.28 21.14
CA LYS A 359 -14.24 1.02 20.45
C LYS A 359 -13.68 0.98 19.02
N ALA A 360 -13.96 -0.09 18.30
CA ALA A 360 -13.43 -0.27 16.94
C ALA A 360 -13.71 0.95 16.05
N MET A 361 -12.65 1.63 15.64
CA MET A 361 -12.65 2.53 14.48
C MET A 361 -11.84 1.86 13.38
N PRO A 362 -12.51 1.20 12.41
CA PRO A 362 -11.83 0.60 11.27
C PRO A 362 -10.97 1.65 10.56
N GLY A 363 -9.75 1.31 10.21
CA GLY A 363 -8.88 2.16 9.42
C GLY A 363 -7.74 2.88 10.15
N TYR A 364 -7.70 2.90 11.49
CA TYR A 364 -6.60 3.48 12.26
C TYR A 364 -5.83 2.41 13.03
N ALA A 365 -5.32 1.42 12.31
CA ALA A 365 -4.81 0.20 12.95
C ALA A 365 -3.46 0.39 13.64
N MET A 366 -2.51 1.07 13.00
CA MET A 366 -1.15 1.26 13.51
C MET A 366 -0.66 2.69 13.25
N PRO A 367 -0.22 3.43 14.28
CA PRO A 367 0.46 4.69 14.09
C PRO A 367 1.76 4.53 13.30
N SER A 368 2.09 5.50 12.46
CA SER A 368 3.37 5.54 11.74
C SER A 368 4.55 6.01 12.62
N HIS A 369 4.26 6.65 13.75
CA HIS A 369 5.24 7.02 14.75
C HIS A 369 5.56 5.86 15.68
N VAL A 370 6.84 5.48 15.76
CA VAL A 370 7.31 4.43 16.68
C VAL A 370 6.99 4.78 18.12
N THR A 371 7.16 6.05 18.52
CA THR A 371 6.85 6.53 19.87
C THR A 371 5.37 6.37 20.21
N ALA A 372 4.46 6.59 19.26
CA ALA A 372 3.02 6.37 19.45
C ALA A 372 2.69 4.87 19.58
N VAL A 373 3.32 4.02 18.77
CA VAL A 373 3.18 2.56 18.86
C VAL A 373 3.65 2.04 20.21
N ASP A 374 4.82 2.50 20.69
CA ASP A 374 5.34 2.13 22.00
C ASP A 374 4.41 2.57 23.14
N GLN A 375 3.91 3.81 23.08
CA GLN A 375 2.98 4.34 24.07
C GLN A 375 1.69 3.50 24.15
N LEU A 376 1.15 3.07 23.01
CA LEU A 376 -0.03 2.20 22.97
C LEU A 376 0.26 0.80 23.47
N ALA A 377 1.44 0.25 23.16
CA ALA A 377 1.89 -1.04 23.63
C ALA A 377 2.07 -1.03 25.18
N ASP A 378 2.70 -0.01 25.73
CA ASP A 378 2.93 0.16 27.17
C ASP A 378 1.63 0.35 27.94
N LYS A 379 0.65 1.03 27.36
CA LYS A 379 -0.71 1.19 27.91
C LYS A 379 -1.57 -0.07 27.79
N GLY A 380 -1.13 -1.10 27.07
CA GLY A 380 -1.94 -2.28 26.73
C GLY A 380 -3.11 -1.99 25.77
N SER A 381 -3.06 -0.85 25.06
CA SER A 381 -4.10 -0.44 24.11
C SER A 381 -3.87 -0.98 22.71
N LEU A 382 -2.65 -1.47 22.40
CA LEU A 382 -2.32 -2.10 21.14
C LEU A 382 -2.35 -3.63 21.29
N ILE A 383 -3.24 -4.28 20.54
CA ILE A 383 -3.28 -5.75 20.52
C ILE A 383 -2.05 -6.28 19.78
N GLY A 384 -1.34 -7.23 20.40
CA GLY A 384 0.01 -7.63 19.99
C GLY A 384 1.12 -6.81 20.67
N GLY A 385 0.79 -5.67 21.25
CA GLY A 385 1.62 -4.87 22.14
C GLY A 385 3.06 -4.71 21.67
N LYS A 386 3.98 -5.06 22.54
CA LYS A 386 5.42 -4.95 22.30
C LYS A 386 5.90 -5.79 21.10
N GLN A 387 5.25 -6.92 20.78
CA GLN A 387 5.64 -7.74 19.64
C GLN A 387 5.48 -6.96 18.32
N LEU A 388 4.36 -6.24 18.13
CA LEU A 388 4.17 -5.41 16.93
C LEU A 388 5.15 -4.23 16.87
N SER A 389 5.40 -3.58 18.01
CA SER A 389 6.40 -2.53 18.10
C SER A 389 7.80 -3.03 17.72
N ASP A 390 8.20 -4.21 18.24
CA ASP A 390 9.50 -4.81 17.92
C ASP A 390 9.58 -5.23 16.44
N LEU A 391 8.50 -5.74 15.84
CA LEU A 391 8.43 -6.08 14.41
C LEU A 391 8.56 -4.83 13.53
N LEU A 392 7.86 -3.75 13.87
CA LEU A 392 7.97 -2.48 13.15
C LEU A 392 9.40 -1.95 13.14
N LYS A 393 10.05 -1.92 14.31
CA LYS A 393 11.42 -1.38 14.47
C LYS A 393 12.50 -2.24 13.83
N ASN A 394 12.40 -3.56 14.01
CA ASN A 394 13.51 -4.46 13.78
C ASN A 394 13.35 -5.35 12.54
N SER A 395 12.11 -5.57 12.07
CA SER A 395 11.82 -6.52 11.00
C SER A 395 11.16 -5.89 9.79
N SER A 396 10.41 -4.78 9.94
CA SER A 396 9.76 -4.11 8.82
C SER A 396 10.80 -3.52 7.86
N ARG A 397 10.64 -3.80 6.56
CA ARG A 397 11.53 -3.33 5.48
C ARG A 397 10.71 -2.92 4.26
N PRO A 398 11.12 -1.91 3.51
CA PRO A 398 10.51 -1.61 2.22
C PRO A 398 10.52 -2.84 1.31
N ILE A 399 9.44 -3.06 0.59
CA ILE A 399 9.31 -4.18 -0.38
C ILE A 399 10.42 -4.09 -1.43
N PHE A 400 10.73 -2.89 -1.87
CA PHE A 400 11.82 -2.63 -2.81
C PHE A 400 12.84 -1.68 -2.17
N ALA A 401 14.07 -2.11 -2.04
CA ALA A 401 15.15 -1.32 -1.43
C ALA A 401 15.42 0.01 -2.18
N GLY A 402 15.16 0.07 -3.47
CA GLY A 402 15.25 1.28 -4.30
C GLY A 402 13.93 2.08 -4.40
N GLY A 403 12.91 1.71 -3.62
CA GLY A 403 11.55 2.22 -3.78
C GLY A 403 10.81 1.56 -4.96
N ALA A 404 9.49 1.73 -5.02
CA ALA A 404 8.69 1.22 -6.12
C ALA A 404 9.05 1.96 -7.43
N PRO A 405 9.47 1.25 -8.49
CA PRO A 405 9.83 1.89 -9.76
C PRO A 405 8.60 2.52 -10.44
N SER A 406 8.82 3.51 -11.31
CA SER A 406 7.71 4.19 -12.01
C SER A 406 6.82 3.27 -12.86
N TRP A 407 7.32 2.10 -13.19
CA TRP A 407 6.64 1.07 -13.97
C TRP A 407 6.01 -0.05 -13.10
N TYR A 408 6.05 0.10 -11.79
CA TYR A 408 5.52 -0.89 -10.84
C TYR A 408 4.08 -1.34 -11.14
N PRO A 409 3.11 -0.46 -11.49
CA PRO A 409 1.74 -0.91 -11.74
C PRO A 409 1.60 -1.91 -12.88
N GLU A 410 2.44 -1.78 -13.93
CA GLU A 410 2.45 -2.73 -15.04
C GLU A 410 3.15 -4.05 -14.66
N PHE A 411 4.21 -3.97 -13.85
CA PHE A 411 4.89 -5.13 -13.30
C PHE A 411 3.97 -5.94 -12.38
N SER A 412 3.33 -5.29 -11.40
CA SER A 412 2.41 -5.95 -10.49
C SER A 412 1.27 -6.62 -11.23
N ARG A 413 0.71 -5.97 -12.26
CA ARG A 413 -0.31 -6.59 -13.11
C ARG A 413 0.17 -7.87 -13.77
N ALA A 414 1.40 -7.91 -14.27
CA ALA A 414 1.97 -9.13 -14.82
C ALA A 414 2.12 -10.21 -13.73
N VAL A 415 2.57 -9.82 -12.53
CA VAL A 415 2.72 -10.74 -11.39
C VAL A 415 1.38 -11.41 -11.07
N TYR A 416 0.37 -10.64 -10.71
CA TYR A 416 -0.88 -11.24 -10.27
C TYR A 416 -1.62 -11.97 -11.41
N THR A 417 -1.51 -11.52 -12.66
CA THR A 417 -2.15 -12.21 -13.80
C THR A 417 -1.55 -13.60 -14.00
N HIS A 418 -0.22 -13.71 -14.03
CA HIS A 418 0.45 -14.98 -14.30
C HIS A 418 0.41 -15.92 -13.09
N LEU A 419 0.55 -15.41 -11.85
CA LEU A 419 0.43 -16.26 -10.65
C LEU A 419 -0.99 -16.79 -10.47
N HIS A 420 -2.02 -15.97 -10.73
CA HIS A 420 -3.41 -16.42 -10.77
C HIS A 420 -3.59 -17.53 -11.80
N ALA A 421 -3.10 -17.32 -13.04
CA ALA A 421 -3.19 -18.32 -14.11
C ALA A 421 -2.48 -19.63 -13.73
N ALA A 422 -1.34 -19.55 -13.05
CA ALA A 422 -0.63 -20.72 -12.56
C ALA A 422 -1.40 -21.47 -11.46
N ALA A 423 -2.03 -20.76 -10.52
CA ALA A 423 -2.88 -21.35 -9.50
C ALA A 423 -4.14 -21.98 -10.11
N ALA A 424 -4.78 -21.32 -11.06
CA ALA A 424 -5.94 -21.82 -11.80
C ALA A 424 -5.62 -23.01 -12.74
N GLY A 425 -4.32 -23.31 -12.97
CA GLY A 425 -3.88 -24.44 -13.80
C GLY A 425 -3.85 -24.15 -15.30
N SER A 426 -4.11 -22.92 -15.73
CA SER A 426 -4.02 -22.50 -17.13
C SER A 426 -2.60 -22.17 -17.58
N GLU A 427 -1.67 -22.01 -16.64
CA GLU A 427 -0.25 -21.76 -16.88
C GLU A 427 0.61 -22.65 -15.96
N SER A 428 1.86 -22.93 -16.36
CA SER A 428 2.82 -23.58 -15.47
C SER A 428 3.58 -22.54 -14.64
N VAL A 429 4.05 -22.91 -13.44
CA VAL A 429 4.89 -21.99 -12.61
C VAL A 429 6.13 -21.49 -13.37
N PRO A 430 6.91 -22.34 -14.08
CA PRO A 430 8.02 -21.85 -14.90
C PRO A 430 7.58 -20.85 -15.98
N GLY A 431 6.44 -21.10 -16.66
CA GLY A 431 5.86 -20.19 -17.66
C GLY A 431 5.52 -18.84 -17.06
N ALA A 432 4.76 -18.86 -15.96
CA ALA A 432 4.35 -17.64 -15.22
C ALA A 432 5.56 -16.80 -14.79
N VAL A 433 6.53 -17.41 -14.13
CA VAL A 433 7.74 -16.71 -13.67
C VAL A 433 8.54 -16.15 -14.84
N SER A 434 8.66 -16.91 -15.95
CA SER A 434 9.34 -16.42 -17.16
C SER A 434 8.63 -15.21 -17.79
N ALA A 435 7.30 -15.23 -17.87
CA ALA A 435 6.52 -14.12 -18.41
C ALA A 435 6.61 -12.86 -17.54
N ILE A 436 6.56 -13.03 -16.22
CA ILE A 436 6.76 -11.93 -15.25
C ILE A 436 8.17 -11.34 -15.42
N ALA A 437 9.20 -12.18 -15.51
CA ALA A 437 10.58 -11.74 -15.68
C ALA A 437 10.80 -11.00 -17.01
N ALA A 438 10.22 -11.50 -18.09
CA ALA A 438 10.28 -10.82 -19.40
C ALA A 438 9.64 -9.44 -19.36
N THR A 439 8.48 -9.32 -18.69
CA THR A 439 7.80 -8.04 -18.48
C THR A 439 8.66 -7.08 -17.66
N ALA A 440 9.21 -7.52 -16.53
CA ALA A 440 10.05 -6.67 -15.68
C ALA A 440 11.32 -6.19 -16.42
N ASN A 441 12.00 -7.07 -17.16
CA ASN A 441 13.18 -6.70 -17.95
C ASN A 441 12.85 -5.67 -19.05
N ARG A 442 11.74 -5.83 -19.75
CA ARG A 442 11.26 -4.89 -20.76
C ARG A 442 10.97 -3.51 -20.15
N LEU A 443 10.29 -3.49 -19.00
CA LEU A 443 9.92 -2.26 -18.30
C LEU A 443 11.15 -1.51 -17.77
N ALA A 444 12.08 -2.25 -17.14
CA ALA A 444 13.34 -1.68 -16.65
C ALA A 444 14.17 -1.08 -17.79
N ALA A 445 14.29 -1.80 -18.92
CA ALA A 445 15.00 -1.28 -20.11
C ALA A 445 14.35 -0.05 -20.74
N ALA A 446 13.03 0.09 -20.66
CA ALA A 446 12.32 1.27 -21.17
C ALA A 446 12.39 2.47 -20.21
N ALA A 447 12.78 2.26 -18.97
CA ALA A 447 12.89 3.31 -17.94
C ALA A 447 14.31 3.86 -17.77
N SER A 448 15.32 3.14 -18.28
CA SER A 448 16.74 3.57 -18.35
C SER A 448 16.97 4.52 -19.52
#